data_6f7ab5001a767730d90469885678d5b4
#
_entry.id   6f7ab5001a767730d90469885678d5b4
#
_cell.length_a   1.000
_cell.length_b   1.000
_cell.length_c   1.000
_cell.angle_alpha   90.00
_cell.angle_beta   90.00
_cell.angle_gamma   90.00
#
_symmetry.space_group_name_H-M   'P 1'
#
loop_
_entity.id
_entity.type
_entity.pdbx_description
1 polymer ?
#
loop_
_entity_poly.entity_id
_entity_poly.type
_entity_poly.pdbx_seq_one_letter_code
_entity_poly.pdbx_strand_id
1 'polypeptide(L)'
;MYCDRCGTAMQQFQRFCPSCGKGAGAVPLMPAESRIAGHVRLLGIFWLAISAFRLIPGLFLVSIFRFGFPFFTPGVPGFVHGVMRGLGGLLLAGAVVGIVAGWGLLERQPWARMLAIVLGCFSLLDMPFGTALGIYTLWVLLPAGSEEEYRRIARAA
;
A
#
# COMPACT_ATOMS: atom_id res chain seq x y z
N MET A 1 -19.05 -35.21 -13.66
CA MET A 1 -18.59 -34.40 -14.79
C MET A 1 -18.68 -35.24 -16.08
N TYR A 2 -18.93 -34.61 -17.23
CA TYR A 2 -18.90 -35.30 -18.53
C TYR A 2 -17.73 -34.79 -19.35
N CYS A 3 -17.12 -35.67 -20.14
CA CYS A 3 -16.03 -35.30 -21.03
C CYS A 3 -16.60 -34.47 -22.20
N ASP A 4 -16.05 -33.25 -22.42
CA ASP A 4 -16.43 -32.31 -23.46
C ASP A 4 -16.10 -32.82 -24.89
N ARG A 5 -15.31 -33.90 -25.04
CA ARG A 5 -14.93 -34.47 -26.33
C ARG A 5 -15.74 -35.72 -26.71
N CYS A 6 -16.04 -36.58 -25.73
CA CYS A 6 -16.70 -37.88 -26.01
C CYS A 6 -17.98 -38.12 -25.20
N GLY A 7 -18.39 -37.20 -24.34
CA GLY A 7 -19.61 -37.29 -23.53
C GLY A 7 -19.59 -38.35 -22.40
N THR A 8 -18.51 -39.09 -22.23
CA THR A 8 -18.41 -40.13 -21.19
C THR A 8 -18.43 -39.53 -19.81
N ALA A 9 -19.16 -40.13 -18.87
CA ALA A 9 -19.22 -39.74 -17.48
C ALA A 9 -17.84 -39.93 -16.82
N MET A 10 -17.33 -38.87 -16.15
CA MET A 10 -16.06 -38.89 -15.46
C MET A 10 -16.27 -38.65 -13.94
N GLN A 11 -15.48 -39.32 -13.13
CA GLN A 11 -15.47 -39.09 -11.69
C GLN A 11 -14.74 -37.77 -11.35
N GLN A 12 -15.10 -37.14 -10.26
CA GLN A 12 -14.62 -35.80 -9.87
C GLN A 12 -13.07 -35.67 -9.73
N PHE A 13 -12.35 -36.77 -9.59
CA PHE A 13 -10.89 -36.78 -9.40
C PHE A 13 -10.11 -37.38 -10.58
N GLN A 14 -10.77 -37.77 -11.66
CA GLN A 14 -10.08 -38.33 -12.83
C GLN A 14 -9.42 -37.21 -13.64
N ARG A 15 -8.10 -37.32 -13.81
CA ARG A 15 -7.32 -36.35 -14.60
C ARG A 15 -7.36 -36.58 -16.09
N PHE A 16 -7.76 -37.80 -16.53
CA PHE A 16 -7.84 -38.17 -17.95
C PHE A 16 -9.13 -38.93 -18.18
N CYS A 17 -9.74 -38.69 -19.34
CA CYS A 17 -10.93 -39.43 -19.77
C CYS A 17 -10.54 -40.87 -20.08
N PRO A 18 -11.20 -41.89 -19.48
CA PRO A 18 -10.86 -43.30 -19.74
C PRO A 18 -11.22 -43.76 -21.18
N SER A 19 -12.12 -43.06 -21.84
CA SER A 19 -12.57 -43.39 -23.22
C SER A 19 -11.72 -42.76 -24.31
N CYS A 20 -11.33 -41.49 -24.18
CA CYS A 20 -10.66 -40.77 -25.26
C CYS A 20 -9.26 -40.26 -24.90
N GLY A 21 -8.78 -40.53 -23.69
CA GLY A 21 -7.46 -40.11 -23.21
C GLY A 21 -7.28 -38.60 -23.04
N LYS A 22 -8.33 -37.78 -23.36
CA LYS A 22 -8.23 -36.33 -23.16
C LYS A 22 -8.08 -36.01 -21.68
N GLY A 23 -7.08 -35.24 -21.34
CA GLY A 23 -6.95 -34.67 -20.00
C GLY A 23 -8.27 -33.97 -19.67
N ALA A 24 -8.88 -34.30 -18.54
CA ALA A 24 -9.93 -33.48 -17.94
C ALA A 24 -9.30 -32.13 -17.73
N GLY A 25 -9.56 -31.21 -18.64
CA GLY A 25 -8.97 -29.88 -18.58
C GLY A 25 -9.26 -29.33 -17.22
N ALA A 26 -8.22 -29.12 -16.42
CA ALA A 26 -8.30 -28.14 -15.38
C ALA A 26 -8.87 -26.91 -16.10
N VAL A 27 -10.13 -26.59 -15.83
CA VAL A 27 -10.62 -25.22 -16.09
C VAL A 27 -9.50 -24.37 -15.56
N PRO A 28 -8.83 -23.54 -16.38
CA PRO A 28 -7.84 -22.64 -15.84
C PRO A 28 -8.63 -21.88 -14.78
N LEU A 29 -8.41 -22.26 -13.52
CA LEU A 29 -8.86 -21.45 -12.40
C LEU A 29 -8.16 -20.14 -12.70
N MET A 30 -8.91 -19.18 -13.26
CA MET A 30 -8.42 -17.79 -13.31
C MET A 30 -7.78 -17.59 -11.94
N PRO A 31 -6.50 -17.23 -11.85
CA PRO A 31 -5.86 -17.04 -10.58
C PRO A 31 -6.81 -16.11 -9.84
N ALA A 32 -7.47 -16.61 -8.79
CA ALA A 32 -8.37 -15.80 -8.02
C ALA A 32 -7.49 -14.63 -7.57
N GLU A 33 -7.73 -13.47 -8.18
CA GLU A 33 -6.95 -12.26 -7.91
C GLU A 33 -6.99 -12.13 -6.40
N SER A 34 -5.87 -12.31 -5.75
CA SER A 34 -5.86 -12.49 -4.31
C SER A 34 -6.47 -11.24 -3.73
N ARG A 35 -7.44 -11.39 -2.83
CA ARG A 35 -8.15 -10.23 -2.23
C ARG A 35 -7.15 -9.19 -1.73
N ILE A 36 -6.00 -9.65 -1.23
CA ILE A 36 -4.90 -8.81 -0.74
C ILE A 36 -4.24 -8.02 -1.87
N ALA A 37 -4.09 -8.55 -3.09
CA ALA A 37 -3.45 -7.82 -4.19
C ALA A 37 -4.20 -6.53 -4.55
N GLY A 38 -5.53 -6.56 -4.57
CA GLY A 38 -6.37 -5.38 -4.78
C GLY A 38 -6.23 -4.36 -3.64
N HIS A 39 -6.28 -4.81 -2.39
CA HIS A 39 -6.15 -3.93 -1.22
C HIS A 39 -4.74 -3.33 -1.09
N VAL A 40 -3.68 -4.07 -1.39
CA VAL A 40 -2.30 -3.56 -1.39
C VAL A 40 -2.11 -2.46 -2.43
N ARG A 41 -2.69 -2.63 -3.63
CA ARG A 41 -2.65 -1.61 -4.67
C ARG A 41 -3.39 -0.34 -4.25
N LEU A 42 -4.61 -0.48 -3.71
CA LEU A 42 -5.37 0.65 -3.18
C LEU A 42 -4.61 1.37 -2.05
N LEU A 43 -4.01 0.60 -1.15
CA LEU A 43 -3.21 1.13 -0.05
C LEU A 43 -2.01 1.93 -0.55
N GLY A 44 -1.29 1.44 -1.57
CA GLY A 44 -0.19 2.16 -2.21
C GLY A 44 -0.65 3.50 -2.81
N ILE A 45 -1.81 3.52 -3.48
CA ILE A 45 -2.39 4.74 -4.05
C ILE A 45 -2.76 5.73 -2.94
N PHE A 46 -3.38 5.28 -1.84
CA PHE A 46 -3.72 6.13 -0.71
C PHE A 46 -2.48 6.73 -0.03
N TRP A 47 -1.42 5.93 0.15
CA TRP A 47 -0.15 6.43 0.68
C TRP A 47 0.45 7.51 -0.20
N LEU A 48 0.45 7.33 -1.52
CA LEU A 48 0.92 8.34 -2.48
C LEU A 48 0.06 9.61 -2.44
N ALA A 49 -1.25 9.47 -2.42
CA ALA A 49 -2.17 10.62 -2.40
C ALA A 49 -2.02 11.46 -1.13
N ILE A 50 -1.99 10.82 0.05
CA ILE A 50 -1.82 11.54 1.33
C ILE A 50 -0.42 12.14 1.44
N SER A 51 0.61 11.45 0.95
CA SER A 51 1.97 11.98 0.95
C SER A 51 2.11 13.18 0.03
N ALA A 52 1.52 13.14 -1.17
CA ALA A 52 1.47 14.29 -2.07
C ALA A 52 0.73 15.48 -1.43
N PHE A 53 -0.39 15.21 -0.75
CA PHE A 53 -1.12 16.26 -0.04
C PHE A 53 -0.31 16.88 1.10
N ARG A 54 0.51 16.10 1.83
CA ARG A 54 1.39 16.60 2.89
C ARG A 54 2.58 17.40 2.39
N LEU A 55 3.01 17.18 1.13
CA LEU A 55 4.09 17.97 0.53
C LEU A 55 3.73 19.46 0.46
N ILE A 56 2.49 19.79 0.15
CA ILE A 56 2.04 21.18 0.00
C ILE A 56 2.25 21.99 1.29
N PRO A 57 1.64 21.64 2.43
CA PRO A 57 1.83 22.39 3.66
C PRO A 57 3.27 22.27 4.21
N GLY A 58 3.94 21.14 4.03
CA GLY A 58 5.34 20.98 4.43
C GLY A 58 6.26 21.94 3.68
N LEU A 59 6.13 22.02 2.35
CA LEU A 59 6.92 22.93 1.52
C LEU A 59 6.57 24.40 1.82
N PHE A 60 5.30 24.71 2.02
CA PHE A 60 4.82 26.05 2.35
C PHE A 60 5.41 26.53 3.70
N LEU A 61 5.32 25.70 4.75
CA LEU A 61 5.89 26.01 6.07
C LEU A 61 7.41 26.22 5.99
N VAL A 62 8.13 25.31 5.38
CA VAL A 62 9.58 25.43 5.25
C VAL A 62 9.95 26.66 4.46
N SER A 63 9.25 26.96 3.35
CA SER A 63 9.54 28.11 2.51
C SER A 63 9.32 29.43 3.25
N ILE A 64 8.18 29.59 3.93
CA ILE A 64 7.89 30.81 4.70
C ILE A 64 8.93 31.03 5.80
N PHE A 65 9.21 30.02 6.60
CA PHE A 65 10.10 30.17 7.76
C PHE A 65 11.59 30.03 7.42
N ARG A 66 11.95 29.58 6.21
CA ARG A 66 13.34 29.53 5.71
C ARG A 66 13.75 30.83 5.02
N PHE A 67 12.88 31.33 4.13
CA PHE A 67 13.18 32.49 3.29
C PHE A 67 12.72 33.82 3.88
N GLY A 68 12.04 33.77 5.07
CA GLY A 68 11.64 34.94 5.82
C GLY A 68 10.78 35.89 5.00
N PHE A 69 9.60 35.45 4.60
CA PHE A 69 8.62 36.36 3.99
C PHE A 69 8.27 37.44 5.02
N PRO A 70 8.73 38.69 4.85
CA PRO A 70 8.59 39.75 5.85
C PRO A 70 7.13 40.10 6.14
N PHE A 71 6.23 39.70 5.27
CA PHE A 71 4.79 39.92 5.43
C PHE A 71 4.13 38.97 6.43
N PHE A 72 4.68 37.75 6.62
CA PHE A 72 4.06 36.72 7.46
C PHE A 72 4.71 36.56 8.83
N THR A 73 5.89 37.16 9.05
CA THR A 73 6.67 36.93 10.28
C THR A 73 7.12 38.16 11.06
N PRO A 74 6.50 39.36 10.93
CA PRO A 74 6.91 40.52 11.73
C PRO A 74 6.57 40.25 13.19
N GLY A 75 7.59 40.23 14.06
CA GLY A 75 7.41 40.10 15.51
C GLY A 75 7.26 38.69 16.07
N VAL A 76 7.41 37.66 15.25
CA VAL A 76 7.35 36.27 15.73
C VAL A 76 8.64 35.90 16.50
N PRO A 77 8.56 35.39 17.75
CA PRO A 77 9.71 34.96 18.51
C PRO A 77 10.55 33.91 17.79
N GLY A 78 11.88 33.96 17.97
CA GLY A 78 12.81 33.04 17.27
C GLY A 78 12.55 31.55 17.52
N PHE A 79 12.06 31.20 18.72
CA PHE A 79 11.74 29.81 19.03
C PHE A 79 10.56 29.26 18.16
N VAL A 80 9.58 30.12 17.84
CA VAL A 80 8.44 29.74 16.98
C VAL A 80 8.94 29.43 15.57
N HIS A 81 9.91 30.21 15.05
CA HIS A 81 10.56 29.92 13.77
C HIS A 81 11.22 28.54 13.78
N GLY A 82 11.92 28.18 14.88
CA GLY A 82 12.53 26.87 15.05
C GLY A 82 11.51 25.74 15.03
N VAL A 83 10.44 25.89 15.82
CA VAL A 83 9.35 24.90 15.90
C VAL A 83 8.65 24.72 14.55
N MET A 84 8.30 25.81 13.88
CA MET A 84 7.60 25.77 12.58
C MET A 84 8.48 25.16 11.47
N ARG A 85 9.76 25.46 11.44
CA ARG A 85 10.72 24.80 10.54
C ARG A 85 10.82 23.31 10.84
N GLY A 86 10.92 22.93 12.12
CA GLY A 86 10.98 21.55 12.55
C GLY A 86 9.73 20.78 12.12
N LEU A 87 8.54 21.37 12.34
CA LEU A 87 7.27 20.79 11.93
C LEU A 87 7.18 20.63 10.41
N GLY A 88 7.54 21.67 9.66
CA GLY A 88 7.57 21.61 8.20
C GLY A 88 8.55 20.56 7.67
N GLY A 89 9.73 20.47 8.28
CA GLY A 89 10.72 19.44 7.97
C GLY A 89 10.21 18.02 8.24
N LEU A 90 9.52 17.83 9.38
CA LEU A 90 8.90 16.54 9.73
C LEU A 90 7.81 16.13 8.74
N LEU A 91 6.95 17.08 8.32
CA LEU A 91 5.93 16.84 7.30
C LEU A 91 6.56 16.44 5.97
N LEU A 92 7.63 17.11 5.54
CA LEU A 92 8.34 16.78 4.31
C LEU A 92 9.01 15.40 4.40
N ALA A 93 9.69 15.11 5.49
CA ALA A 93 10.30 13.80 5.72
C ALA A 93 9.25 12.69 5.68
N GLY A 94 8.13 12.87 6.40
CA GLY A 94 7.01 11.95 6.39
C GLY A 94 6.39 11.77 5.00
N ALA A 95 6.28 12.84 4.21
CA ALA A 95 5.79 12.78 2.85
C ALA A 95 6.73 11.97 1.94
N VAL A 96 8.04 12.21 2.02
CA VAL A 96 9.03 11.46 1.23
C VAL A 96 9.00 9.97 1.58
N VAL A 97 9.03 9.64 2.86
CA VAL A 97 8.99 8.24 3.30
C VAL A 97 7.66 7.58 2.91
N GLY A 98 6.53 8.32 2.99
CA GLY A 98 5.23 7.85 2.55
C GLY A 98 5.16 7.60 1.03
N ILE A 99 5.81 8.44 0.21
CA ILE A 99 5.93 8.23 -1.24
C ILE A 99 6.73 6.93 -1.52
N VAL A 100 7.85 6.76 -0.83
CA VAL A 100 8.69 5.56 -0.98
C VAL A 100 7.91 4.29 -0.58
N ALA A 101 7.17 4.35 0.53
CA ALA A 101 6.31 3.24 0.95
C ALA A 101 5.20 2.94 -0.05
N GLY A 102 4.49 3.97 -0.52
CA GLY A 102 3.43 3.84 -1.52
C GLY A 102 3.93 3.26 -2.84
N TRP A 103 5.08 3.74 -3.32
CA TRP A 103 5.73 3.21 -4.52
C TRP A 103 6.14 1.75 -4.33
N GLY A 104 6.83 1.43 -3.22
CA GLY A 104 7.23 0.07 -2.91
C GLY A 104 6.06 -0.92 -2.80
N LEU A 105 4.90 -0.46 -2.28
CA LEU A 105 3.68 -1.26 -2.25
C LEU A 105 3.11 -1.51 -3.66
N LEU A 106 3.17 -0.52 -4.56
CA LEU A 106 2.74 -0.67 -5.95
C LEU A 106 3.64 -1.63 -6.72
N GLU A 107 4.96 -1.57 -6.49
CA GLU A 107 5.94 -2.50 -7.04
C GLU A 107 6.00 -3.84 -6.30
N ARG A 108 5.19 -4.02 -5.27
CA ARG A 108 5.10 -5.25 -4.47
C ARG A 108 6.43 -5.66 -3.83
N GLN A 109 7.26 -4.68 -3.49
CA GLN A 109 8.56 -4.92 -2.86
C GLN A 109 8.41 -5.51 -1.45
N PRO A 110 9.20 -6.54 -1.07
CA PRO A 110 9.04 -7.22 0.21
C PRO A 110 9.32 -6.31 1.42
N TRP A 111 10.19 -5.31 1.29
CA TRP A 111 10.50 -4.34 2.34
C TRP A 111 9.39 -3.31 2.55
N ALA A 112 8.58 -3.03 1.51
CA ALA A 112 7.54 -2.02 1.56
C ALA A 112 6.44 -2.35 2.58
N ARG A 113 6.16 -3.64 2.79
CA ARG A 113 5.21 -4.09 3.81
C ARG A 113 5.62 -3.65 5.21
N MET A 114 6.88 -3.91 5.61
CA MET A 114 7.39 -3.52 6.93
C MET A 114 7.38 -2.01 7.10
N LEU A 115 7.84 -1.28 6.07
CA LEU A 115 7.83 0.18 6.08
C LEU A 115 6.41 0.74 6.22
N ALA A 116 5.44 0.20 5.49
CA ALA A 116 4.05 0.63 5.56
C ALA A 116 3.41 0.36 6.93
N ILE A 117 3.73 -0.76 7.58
CA ILE A 117 3.24 -1.07 8.94
C ILE A 117 3.80 -0.05 9.95
N VAL A 118 5.10 0.21 9.90
CA VAL A 118 5.75 1.20 10.79
C VAL A 118 5.16 2.58 10.59
N LEU A 119 5.03 3.02 9.34
CA LEU A 119 4.41 4.31 9.01
C LEU A 119 2.92 4.35 9.39
N GLY A 120 2.21 3.23 9.25
CA GLY A 120 0.83 3.09 9.67
C GLY A 120 0.66 3.34 11.18
N CYS A 121 1.56 2.81 11.99
CA CYS A 121 1.58 3.07 13.44
C CYS A 121 1.80 4.57 13.75
N PHE A 122 2.75 5.21 13.06
CA PHE A 122 2.98 6.65 13.22
C PHE A 122 1.80 7.49 12.72
N SER A 123 1.15 7.08 11.64
CA SER A 123 -0.01 7.81 11.09
C SER A 123 -1.21 7.80 12.04
N LEU A 124 -1.31 6.88 13.01
CA LEU A 124 -2.38 6.88 14.02
C LEU A 124 -2.41 8.17 14.85
N LEU A 125 -1.26 8.83 15.00
CA LEU A 125 -1.15 10.10 15.72
C LEU A 125 -1.65 11.30 14.91
N ASP A 126 -1.87 11.13 13.62
CA ASP A 126 -2.19 12.21 12.68
C ASP A 126 -3.69 12.21 12.33
N MET A 127 -4.47 12.83 13.19
CA MET A 127 -5.93 12.91 13.06
C MET A 127 -6.37 13.97 12.02
N PRO A 128 -7.45 13.71 11.24
CA PRO A 128 -8.25 12.49 11.15
C PRO A 128 -7.81 11.53 10.04
N PHE A 129 -7.13 12.02 8.99
CA PHE A 129 -6.85 11.25 7.77
C PHE A 129 -5.73 10.21 7.97
N GLY A 130 -4.71 10.55 8.72
CA GLY A 130 -3.62 9.64 9.04
C GLY A 130 -4.07 8.46 9.88
N THR A 131 -4.95 8.70 10.87
CA THR A 131 -5.53 7.64 11.71
C THR A 131 -6.32 6.65 10.87
N ALA A 132 -7.18 7.11 9.98
CA ALA A 132 -7.97 6.25 9.10
C ALA A 132 -7.08 5.39 8.19
N LEU A 133 -6.06 6.02 7.58
CA LEU A 133 -5.08 5.31 6.74
C LEU A 133 -4.25 4.32 7.57
N GLY A 134 -3.81 4.70 8.78
CA GLY A 134 -3.07 3.84 9.69
C GLY A 134 -3.86 2.59 10.06
N ILE A 135 -5.11 2.74 10.49
CA ILE A 135 -5.99 1.63 10.81
C ILE A 135 -6.20 0.72 9.59
N TYR A 136 -6.46 1.29 8.42
CA TYR A 136 -6.63 0.52 7.20
C TYR A 136 -5.35 -0.23 6.80
N THR A 137 -4.20 0.40 6.93
CA THR A 137 -2.88 -0.22 6.67
C THR A 137 -2.66 -1.43 7.57
N LEU A 138 -2.91 -1.29 8.87
CA LEU A 138 -2.77 -2.37 9.84
C LEU A 138 -3.79 -3.49 9.58
N TRP A 139 -5.04 -3.15 9.28
CA TRP A 139 -6.07 -4.13 8.99
C TRP A 139 -5.76 -4.99 7.75
N VAL A 140 -5.14 -4.40 6.71
CA VAL A 140 -4.77 -5.11 5.48
C VAL A 140 -3.49 -5.94 5.66
N LEU A 141 -2.46 -5.39 6.34
CA LEU A 141 -1.13 -5.97 6.35
C LEU A 141 -0.81 -6.82 7.60
N LEU A 142 -1.57 -6.68 8.70
CA LEU A 142 -1.27 -7.35 9.97
C LEU A 142 -1.74 -8.81 10.06
N PRO A 143 -2.87 -9.26 9.41
CA PRO A 143 -3.33 -10.64 9.54
C PRO A 143 -2.25 -11.66 9.18
N ALA A 144 -2.12 -12.75 9.97
CA ALA A 144 -1.06 -13.75 9.84
C ALA A 144 -0.98 -14.41 8.44
N GLY A 145 -2.11 -14.53 7.72
CA GLY A 145 -2.15 -15.05 6.35
C GLY A 145 -1.67 -14.06 5.28
N SER A 146 -1.66 -12.76 5.58
CA SER A 146 -1.30 -11.72 4.61
C SER A 146 0.19 -11.70 4.28
N GLU A 147 1.05 -12.21 5.17
CA GLU A 147 2.49 -12.28 4.92
C GLU A 147 2.85 -13.27 3.82
N GLU A 148 2.34 -14.50 3.92
CA GLU A 148 2.61 -15.51 2.91
C GLU A 148 2.03 -15.13 1.56
N GLU A 149 0.83 -14.56 1.55
CA GLU A 149 0.17 -14.10 0.35
C GLU A 149 0.91 -12.93 -0.28
N TYR A 150 1.36 -11.95 0.50
CA TYR A 150 2.18 -10.84 0.03
C TYR A 150 3.51 -11.32 -0.55
N ARG A 151 4.19 -12.27 0.12
CA ARG A 151 5.43 -12.87 -0.39
C ARG A 151 5.22 -13.63 -1.70
N ARG A 152 4.09 -14.30 -1.89
CA ARG A 152 3.74 -14.95 -3.15
C ARG A 152 3.56 -13.94 -4.28
N ILE A 153 2.84 -12.85 -4.01
CA ILE A 153 2.61 -11.76 -4.97
C ILE A 153 3.93 -11.06 -5.32
N ALA A 154 4.80 -10.83 -4.33
CA ALA A 154 6.11 -10.19 -4.54
C ALA A 154 7.09 -11.07 -5.35
N ARG A 155 6.98 -12.40 -5.30
CA ARG A 155 7.80 -13.31 -6.11
C ARG A 155 7.28 -13.47 -7.53
N ALA A 156 6.03 -13.15 -7.77
CA ALA A 156 5.37 -13.27 -9.08
C ALA A 156 5.47 -11.99 -9.93
N ALA A 157 5.92 -10.88 -9.33
CA ALA A 157 6.16 -9.59 -9.98
C ALA A 157 7.60 -9.45 -10.46
#